data_27c1e0fde6b51e1f0e2f236b3a59415b
#
_entry.id   27c1e0fde6b51e1f0e2f236b3a59415b
#
_cell.length_a   1.000
_cell.length_b   1.000
_cell.length_c   1.000
_cell.angle_alpha   90.00
_cell.angle_beta   90.00
_cell.angle_gamma   90.00
#
_symmetry.space_group_name_H-M   'P 1'
#
loop_
_entity.id
_entity.type
_entity.pdbx_description
1 polymer ?
#
loop_
_entity_poly.entity_id
_entity_poly.type
_entity_poly.pdbx_seq_one_letter_code
_entity_poly.pdbx_strand_id
1 'polypeptide(L)'
;MAKMRFNHMELTLPLGTLTDEYRAEVREFYGDVCGWTATDTQILKQTALLLSTDPATSQFVLLAEHKEPMAPPPFDHLGLLFDTRDEVDTCLAKCEAWQEKDPRVEIKRYNDLVMPTVTVHAFYVRHLLPIHLDVQCMERPEGVAVPSGRWVWVED
;
A
#
# COMPACT_ATOMS: atom_id res chain seq x y z
N MET A 1 -0.46 23.51 -18.08
CA MET A 1 -1.41 23.58 -16.95
C MET A 1 -0.92 22.61 -15.87
N ALA A 2 -0.77 23.07 -14.62
CA ALA A 2 -0.34 22.20 -13.52
C ALA A 2 -1.39 21.10 -13.28
N LYS A 3 -0.95 19.86 -13.06
CA LYS A 3 -1.84 18.73 -12.76
C LYS A 3 -1.82 18.46 -11.25
N MET A 4 -2.98 18.22 -10.67
CA MET A 4 -3.10 17.74 -9.29
C MET A 4 -2.53 16.32 -9.21
N ARG A 5 -1.76 16.04 -8.16
CA ARG A 5 -1.14 14.74 -7.91
C ARG A 5 -1.64 14.17 -6.58
N PHE A 6 -1.68 12.86 -6.48
CA PHE A 6 -1.93 12.20 -5.21
C PHE A 6 -0.77 12.49 -4.25
N ASN A 7 -1.09 12.77 -3.00
CA ASN A 7 -0.10 12.99 -1.95
C ASN A 7 -0.25 11.96 -0.83
N HIS A 8 -1.43 11.86 -0.20
CA HIS A 8 -1.61 10.92 0.90
C HIS A 8 -3.04 10.43 1.02
N MET A 9 -3.18 9.33 1.75
CA MET A 9 -4.45 8.83 2.24
C MET A 9 -4.37 8.69 3.77
N GLU A 10 -5.33 9.29 4.48
CA GLU A 10 -5.49 9.08 5.92
C GLU A 10 -6.40 7.87 6.17
N LEU A 11 -5.95 6.95 7.01
CA LEU A 11 -6.71 5.80 7.50
C LEU A 11 -6.93 5.98 8.99
N THR A 12 -8.18 6.11 9.39
CA THR A 12 -8.52 6.30 10.81
C THR A 12 -8.77 4.96 11.49
N LEU A 13 -8.12 4.78 12.63
CA LEU A 13 -8.18 3.61 13.50
C LEU A 13 -8.98 3.91 14.77
N PRO A 14 -9.51 2.88 15.47
CA PRO A 14 -10.12 3.06 16.78
C PRO A 14 -9.17 3.73 17.77
N LEU A 15 -9.70 4.52 18.72
CA LEU A 15 -8.90 5.11 19.78
C LEU A 15 -8.18 4.04 20.60
N GLY A 16 -6.90 4.26 20.88
CA GLY A 16 -6.03 3.33 21.62
C GLY A 16 -5.42 2.21 20.79
N THR A 17 -5.58 2.23 19.46
CA THR A 17 -4.97 1.24 18.56
C THR A 17 -3.47 1.49 18.35
N LEU A 18 -3.04 2.75 18.25
CA LEU A 18 -1.65 3.12 17.94
C LEU A 18 -0.74 2.98 19.17
N THR A 19 -0.72 1.81 19.80
CA THR A 19 0.23 1.46 20.87
C THR A 19 1.64 1.31 20.32
N ASP A 20 2.65 1.26 21.17
CA ASP A 20 4.04 1.05 20.75
C ASP A 20 4.21 -0.31 20.05
N GLU A 21 3.52 -1.36 20.52
CA GLU A 21 3.51 -2.69 19.91
C GLU A 21 2.89 -2.64 18.51
N TYR A 22 1.72 -2.04 18.37
CA TYR A 22 1.05 -1.92 17.07
C TYR A 22 1.91 -1.15 16.07
N ARG A 23 2.55 -0.06 16.50
CA ARG A 23 3.46 0.73 15.66
C ARG A 23 4.68 -0.10 15.23
N ALA A 24 5.23 -0.94 16.13
CA ALA A 24 6.34 -1.82 15.82
C ALA A 24 5.94 -2.89 14.78
N GLU A 25 4.79 -3.54 14.96
CA GLU A 25 4.25 -4.53 14.02
C GLU A 25 4.00 -3.91 12.62
N VAL A 26 3.43 -2.71 12.57
CA VAL A 26 3.22 -1.99 11.30
C VAL A 26 4.55 -1.67 10.62
N ARG A 27 5.54 -1.17 11.38
CA ARG A 27 6.88 -0.87 10.83
C ARG A 27 7.54 -2.12 10.25
N GLU A 28 7.47 -3.23 10.98
CA GLU A 28 8.11 -4.48 10.56
C GLU A 28 7.47 -5.04 9.29
N PHE A 29 6.14 -5.17 9.26
CA PHE A 29 5.43 -5.72 8.12
C PHE A 29 5.58 -4.85 6.87
N TYR A 30 5.22 -3.57 6.94
CA TYR A 30 5.25 -2.69 5.77
C TYR A 30 6.66 -2.31 5.34
N GLY A 31 7.62 -2.33 6.26
CA GLY A 31 9.05 -2.20 5.95
C GLY A 31 9.57 -3.38 5.14
N ASP A 32 9.25 -4.60 5.55
CA ASP A 32 9.69 -5.81 4.83
C ASP A 32 8.94 -6.01 3.50
N VAL A 33 7.61 -5.93 3.53
CA VAL A 33 6.76 -6.29 2.38
C VAL A 33 6.78 -5.20 1.30
N CYS A 34 6.63 -3.93 1.71
CA CYS A 34 6.48 -2.81 0.79
C CYS A 34 7.73 -1.93 0.66
N GLY A 35 8.74 -2.12 1.50
CA GLY A 35 9.91 -1.22 1.57
C GLY A 35 9.57 0.16 2.13
N TRP A 36 8.43 0.33 2.81
CA TRP A 36 8.00 1.61 3.34
C TRP A 36 8.73 1.98 4.64
N THR A 37 8.91 3.27 4.84
CA THR A 37 9.44 3.80 6.11
C THR A 37 8.31 4.33 6.96
N ALA A 38 8.23 3.87 8.22
CA ALA A 38 7.21 4.30 9.16
C ALA A 38 7.81 5.25 10.22
N THR A 39 7.25 6.45 10.34
CA THR A 39 7.72 7.52 11.22
C THR A 39 6.58 8.05 12.09
N ASP A 40 6.83 8.21 13.39
CA ASP A 40 5.89 8.89 14.28
C ASP A 40 5.82 10.37 13.93
N THR A 41 4.60 10.90 13.85
CA THR A 41 4.37 12.32 13.54
C THR A 41 3.27 12.89 14.44
N GLN A 42 3.34 14.19 14.70
CA GLN A 42 2.32 14.89 15.50
C GLN A 42 1.28 15.52 14.59
N ILE A 43 0.03 15.07 14.70
CA ILE A 43 -1.11 15.61 13.96
C ILE A 43 -2.22 15.99 14.95
N LEU A 44 -2.63 17.25 14.96
CA LEU A 44 -3.75 17.74 15.77
C LEU A 44 -3.74 17.24 17.24
N LYS A 45 -2.58 17.28 17.90
CA LYS A 45 -2.36 16.86 19.31
C LYS A 45 -2.38 15.35 19.56
N GLN A 46 -2.33 14.53 18.54
CA GLN A 46 -2.10 13.08 18.65
C GLN A 46 -0.82 12.66 17.94
N THR A 47 -0.23 11.56 18.39
CA THR A 47 0.87 10.91 17.69
C THR A 47 0.29 9.95 16.67
N ALA A 48 0.37 10.31 15.41
CA ALA A 48 0.01 9.49 14.25
C ALA A 48 1.21 8.69 13.75
N LEU A 49 1.00 7.70 12.88
CA LEU A 49 2.06 6.96 12.20
C LEU A 49 1.98 7.24 10.70
N LEU A 50 3.07 7.74 10.14
CA LEU A 50 3.20 8.05 8.72
C LEU A 50 4.00 6.95 8.04
N LEU A 51 3.40 6.30 7.03
CA LEU A 51 4.02 5.28 6.19
C LEU A 51 4.42 5.93 4.86
N SER A 52 5.70 6.27 4.72
CA SER A 52 6.22 6.90 3.50
C SER A 52 6.47 5.84 2.42
N THR A 53 5.97 6.08 1.22
CA THR A 53 6.13 5.18 0.08
C THR A 53 7.36 5.52 -0.77
N ASP A 54 7.98 6.66 -0.51
CA ASP A 54 9.17 7.14 -1.21
C ASP A 54 10.12 7.91 -0.27
N PRO A 55 11.42 8.02 -0.60
CA PRO A 55 12.42 8.66 0.26
C PRO A 55 12.16 10.14 0.56
N ALA A 56 11.49 10.84 -0.36
CA ALA A 56 11.16 12.26 -0.20
C ALA A 56 9.87 12.49 0.60
N THR A 57 9.16 11.43 0.98
CA THR A 57 7.85 11.50 1.65
C THR A 57 6.85 12.35 0.85
N SER A 58 6.92 12.24 -0.48
CA SER A 58 6.00 12.95 -1.37
C SER A 58 4.64 12.27 -1.47
N GLN A 59 4.61 10.96 -1.17
CA GLN A 59 3.40 10.14 -1.05
C GLN A 59 3.48 9.30 0.23
N PHE A 60 2.37 9.18 0.94
CA PHE A 60 2.33 8.43 2.19
C PHE A 60 0.91 7.99 2.57
N VAL A 61 0.83 6.99 3.42
CA VAL A 61 -0.37 6.63 4.17
C VAL A 61 -0.20 7.14 5.60
N LEU A 62 -1.21 7.83 6.12
CA LEU A 62 -1.23 8.36 7.48
C LEU A 62 -2.19 7.53 8.32
N LEU A 63 -1.70 6.95 9.42
CA LEU A 63 -2.55 6.28 10.40
C LEU A 63 -2.79 7.22 11.58
N ALA A 64 -4.06 7.52 11.84
CA ALA A 64 -4.50 8.36 12.95
C ALA A 64 -5.63 7.68 13.71
N GLU A 65 -5.83 8.06 14.98
CA GLU A 65 -6.94 7.52 15.77
C GLU A 65 -8.14 8.46 15.73
N HIS A 66 -9.33 7.89 15.65
CA HIS A 66 -10.56 8.66 15.67
C HIS A 66 -11.67 7.90 16.42
N LYS A 67 -12.57 8.64 17.11
CA LYS A 67 -13.73 8.06 17.80
C LYS A 67 -14.72 7.36 16.86
N GLU A 68 -14.74 7.79 15.60
CA GLU A 68 -15.49 7.20 14.50
C GLU A 68 -14.47 6.75 13.45
N PRO A 69 -13.84 5.57 13.63
CA PRO A 69 -12.79 5.11 12.74
C PRO A 69 -13.36 4.71 11.37
N MET A 70 -12.47 4.59 10.40
CA MET A 70 -12.83 4.07 9.09
C MET A 70 -13.42 2.65 9.21
N ALA A 71 -14.56 2.44 8.59
CA ALA A 71 -15.24 1.14 8.50
C ALA A 71 -15.60 0.88 7.03
N PRO A 72 -14.62 0.56 6.19
CA PRO A 72 -14.83 0.40 4.75
C PRO A 72 -15.62 -0.87 4.45
N PRO A 73 -16.38 -0.90 3.34
CA PRO A 73 -16.92 -2.13 2.80
C PRO A 73 -15.84 -3.17 2.53
N PRO A 74 -16.18 -4.47 2.49
CA PRO A 74 -15.23 -5.52 2.12
C PRO A 74 -14.58 -5.21 0.77
N PHE A 75 -13.25 -5.38 0.70
CA PHE A 75 -12.43 -5.17 -0.50
C PHE A 75 -12.23 -3.72 -0.96
N ASP A 76 -12.65 -2.71 -0.21
CA ASP A 76 -12.12 -1.36 -0.44
C ASP A 76 -10.60 -1.40 -0.28
N HIS A 77 -9.89 -0.80 -1.23
CA HIS A 77 -8.45 -0.97 -1.34
C HIS A 77 -7.74 0.29 -1.81
N LEU A 78 -6.45 0.34 -1.55
CA LEU A 78 -5.51 1.28 -2.13
C LEU A 78 -4.67 0.53 -3.17
N GLY A 79 -4.73 0.97 -4.43
CA GLY A 79 -3.93 0.39 -5.52
C GLY A 79 -2.48 0.86 -5.45
N LEU A 80 -1.56 -0.09 -5.52
CA LEU A 80 -0.11 0.10 -5.51
C LEU A 80 0.50 -0.57 -6.74
N LEU A 81 1.43 0.12 -7.41
CA LEU A 81 1.96 -0.31 -8.67
C LEU A 81 3.45 -0.67 -8.55
N PHE A 82 3.79 -1.90 -8.90
CA PHE A 82 5.13 -2.32 -9.27
C PHE A 82 5.34 -2.21 -10.79
N ASP A 83 6.58 -2.20 -11.22
CA ASP A 83 6.90 -2.11 -12.64
C ASP A 83 6.82 -3.47 -13.35
N THR A 84 7.07 -4.55 -12.63
CA THR A 84 7.16 -5.90 -13.19
C THR A 84 6.31 -6.92 -12.42
N ARG A 85 5.96 -8.01 -13.11
CA ARG A 85 5.31 -9.18 -12.52
C ARG A 85 6.17 -9.82 -11.43
N ASP A 86 7.46 -9.96 -11.66
CA ASP A 86 8.39 -10.59 -10.70
C ASP A 86 8.43 -9.83 -9.36
N GLU A 87 8.27 -8.50 -9.39
CA GLU A 87 8.17 -7.70 -8.15
C GLU A 87 6.88 -7.96 -7.40
N VAL A 88 5.75 -8.10 -8.12
CA VAL A 88 4.45 -8.47 -7.53
C VAL A 88 4.54 -9.87 -6.91
N ASP A 89 5.10 -10.85 -7.62
CA ASP A 89 5.24 -12.23 -7.14
C ASP A 89 6.20 -12.31 -5.93
N THR A 90 7.28 -11.51 -5.94
CA THR A 90 8.20 -11.41 -4.80
C THR A 90 7.50 -10.82 -3.57
N CYS A 91 6.70 -9.77 -3.75
CA CYS A 91 5.90 -9.19 -2.69
C CYS A 91 4.86 -10.18 -2.15
N LEU A 92 4.18 -10.92 -3.03
CA LEU A 92 3.25 -11.98 -2.63
C LEU A 92 3.93 -13.06 -1.78
N ALA A 93 5.10 -13.54 -2.20
CA ALA A 93 5.85 -14.55 -1.44
C ALA A 93 6.24 -14.07 -0.04
N LYS A 94 6.59 -12.80 0.12
CA LYS A 94 6.83 -12.21 1.46
C LYS A 94 5.55 -12.18 2.30
N CYS A 95 4.42 -11.77 1.71
CA CYS A 95 3.12 -11.76 2.40
C CYS A 95 2.73 -13.19 2.87
N GLU A 96 3.00 -14.21 2.06
CA GLU A 96 2.74 -15.63 2.41
C GLU A 96 3.62 -16.08 3.57
N ALA A 97 4.90 -15.73 3.57
CA ALA A 97 5.80 -16.02 4.67
C ALA A 97 5.39 -15.31 5.98
N TRP A 98 4.80 -14.12 5.87
CA TRP A 98 4.21 -13.44 7.01
C TRP A 98 2.92 -14.12 7.49
N GLN A 99 2.05 -14.54 6.57
CA GLN A 99 0.80 -15.24 6.91
C GLN A 99 1.03 -16.54 7.68
N GLU A 100 2.12 -17.26 7.40
CA GLU A 100 2.52 -18.44 8.16
C GLU A 100 2.85 -18.14 9.63
N LYS A 101 3.33 -16.93 9.93
CA LYS A 101 3.70 -16.47 11.28
C LYS A 101 2.57 -15.74 11.98
N ASP A 102 1.74 -15.00 11.22
CA ASP A 102 0.66 -14.19 11.74
C ASP A 102 -0.62 -14.40 10.91
N PRO A 103 -1.61 -15.13 11.45
CA PRO A 103 -2.86 -15.42 10.74
C PRO A 103 -3.74 -14.18 10.49
N ARG A 104 -3.38 -13.01 11.05
CA ARG A 104 -4.07 -11.74 10.74
C ARG A 104 -3.71 -11.19 9.35
N VAL A 105 -2.67 -11.73 8.69
CA VAL A 105 -2.35 -11.40 7.31
C VAL A 105 -3.36 -12.08 6.39
N GLU A 106 -4.19 -11.29 5.74
CA GLU A 106 -5.19 -11.76 4.79
C GLU A 106 -4.67 -11.57 3.37
N ILE A 107 -4.64 -12.62 2.57
CA ILE A 107 -4.20 -12.59 1.17
C ILE A 107 -5.34 -13.05 0.28
N LYS A 108 -5.63 -12.31 -0.78
CA LYS A 108 -6.56 -12.71 -1.82
C LYS A 108 -5.88 -12.64 -3.17
N ARG A 109 -5.71 -13.80 -3.81
CA ARG A 109 -5.16 -13.91 -5.16
C ARG A 109 -6.26 -13.80 -6.19
N TYR A 110 -5.91 -13.25 -7.33
CA TYR A 110 -6.77 -13.12 -8.50
C TYR A 110 -6.12 -13.77 -9.73
N ASN A 111 -6.94 -14.16 -10.69
CA ASN A 111 -6.45 -14.42 -12.03
C ASN A 111 -6.15 -13.09 -12.71
N ASP A 112 -5.22 -13.10 -13.65
CA ASP A 112 -4.90 -11.93 -14.45
C ASP A 112 -6.16 -11.34 -15.09
N LEU A 113 -6.31 -10.02 -14.96
CA LEU A 113 -7.36 -9.28 -15.67
C LEU A 113 -6.83 -8.88 -17.04
N VAL A 114 -7.23 -9.64 -18.06
CA VAL A 114 -6.79 -9.44 -19.44
C VAL A 114 -7.76 -8.48 -20.14
N MET A 115 -7.23 -7.35 -20.59
CA MET A 115 -7.93 -6.35 -21.41
C MET A 115 -7.19 -6.15 -22.74
N PRO A 116 -7.83 -5.58 -23.79
CA PRO A 116 -7.21 -5.46 -25.10
C PRO A 116 -5.85 -4.74 -25.16
N THR A 117 -5.61 -3.82 -24.23
CA THR A 117 -4.41 -2.96 -24.22
C THR A 117 -3.54 -3.12 -22.97
N VAL A 118 -3.95 -3.94 -22.00
CA VAL A 118 -3.22 -4.15 -20.76
C VAL A 118 -3.67 -5.44 -20.10
N THR A 119 -2.72 -6.15 -19.49
CA THR A 119 -2.99 -7.23 -18.54
C THR A 119 -2.59 -6.74 -17.16
N VAL A 120 -3.50 -6.85 -16.21
CA VAL A 120 -3.22 -6.53 -14.79
C VAL A 120 -2.98 -7.83 -14.05
N HIS A 121 -1.80 -7.97 -13.47
CA HIS A 121 -1.43 -9.03 -12.55
C HIS A 121 -1.45 -8.47 -11.14
N ALA A 122 -2.26 -9.05 -10.23
CA ALA A 122 -2.53 -8.46 -8.93
C ALA A 122 -2.88 -9.49 -7.85
N PHE A 123 -2.63 -9.09 -6.61
CA PHE A 123 -3.22 -9.72 -5.42
C PHE A 123 -3.58 -8.66 -4.39
N TYR A 124 -4.48 -8.99 -3.46
CA TYR A 124 -4.80 -8.13 -2.34
C TYR A 124 -4.18 -8.67 -1.07
N VAL A 125 -3.65 -7.77 -0.25
CA VAL A 125 -3.20 -8.07 1.11
C VAL A 125 -3.78 -7.08 2.09
N ARG A 126 -4.15 -7.57 3.27
CA ARG A 126 -4.53 -6.73 4.41
C ARG A 126 -3.84 -7.24 5.66
N HIS A 127 -3.21 -6.36 6.41
CA HIS A 127 -2.64 -6.63 7.73
C HIS A 127 -2.61 -5.34 8.54
N LEU A 128 -3.26 -5.34 9.72
CA LEU A 128 -3.33 -4.20 10.66
C LEU A 128 -4.02 -2.92 10.12
N LEU A 129 -4.14 -2.74 8.82
CA LEU A 129 -4.84 -1.59 8.23
C LEU A 129 -6.33 -1.91 8.00
N PRO A 130 -7.22 -0.88 7.99
CA PRO A 130 -8.65 -1.09 7.78
C PRO A 130 -9.02 -1.43 6.34
N ILE A 131 -8.14 -1.21 5.36
CA ILE A 131 -8.35 -1.48 3.94
C ILE A 131 -7.35 -2.50 3.42
N HIS A 132 -7.64 -3.07 2.24
CA HIS A 132 -6.67 -3.87 1.50
C HIS A 132 -5.69 -2.98 0.74
N LEU A 133 -4.48 -3.50 0.53
CA LEU A 133 -3.58 -3.02 -0.52
C LEU A 133 -3.78 -3.91 -1.74
N ASP A 134 -4.06 -3.30 -2.89
CA ASP A 134 -4.10 -3.95 -4.19
C ASP A 134 -2.74 -3.80 -4.85
N VAL A 135 -1.92 -4.83 -4.72
CA VAL A 135 -0.54 -4.86 -5.23
C VAL A 135 -0.57 -5.40 -6.64
N GLN A 136 -0.15 -4.60 -7.62
CA GLN A 136 -0.33 -4.95 -9.02
C GLN A 136 0.82 -4.45 -9.91
N CYS A 137 0.92 -5.05 -11.10
CA CYS A 137 1.64 -4.51 -12.25
C CYS A 137 0.73 -4.49 -13.48
N MET A 138 1.08 -3.65 -14.46
CA MET A 138 0.35 -3.48 -15.71
C MET A 138 1.24 -3.85 -16.89
N GLU A 139 1.05 -5.03 -17.45
CA GLU A 139 1.76 -5.51 -18.64
C GLU A 139 1.02 -5.06 -19.90
N ARG A 140 1.76 -4.57 -20.89
CA ARG A 140 1.19 -4.14 -22.15
C ARG A 140 1.66 -5.06 -23.28
N PRO A 141 0.78 -5.41 -24.23
CA PRO A 141 1.19 -6.13 -25.43
C PRO A 141 2.28 -5.36 -26.18
N GLU A 142 3.14 -6.10 -26.89
CA GLU A 142 4.16 -5.51 -27.75
C GLU A 142 3.53 -4.52 -28.75
N GLY A 143 4.17 -3.37 -28.93
CA GLY A 143 3.67 -2.29 -29.82
C GLY A 143 2.60 -1.39 -29.22
N VAL A 144 2.08 -1.68 -28.03
CA VAL A 144 1.16 -0.78 -27.32
C VAL A 144 1.96 0.29 -26.57
N ALA A 145 1.76 1.55 -26.94
CA ALA A 145 2.47 2.66 -26.34
C ALA A 145 2.15 2.80 -24.85
N VAL A 146 3.18 3.00 -24.02
CA VAL A 146 3.01 3.42 -22.64
C VAL A 146 2.55 4.89 -22.65
N PRO A 147 1.51 5.27 -21.91
CA PRO A 147 1.09 6.66 -21.83
C PRO A 147 2.26 7.56 -21.41
N SER A 148 2.50 8.62 -22.15
CA SER A 148 3.49 9.63 -21.80
C SER A 148 3.09 10.36 -20.52
N GLY A 149 4.08 10.81 -19.73
CA GLY A 149 3.84 11.56 -18.52
C GLY A 149 3.48 10.71 -17.29
N ARG A 150 3.80 9.41 -17.29
CA ARG A 150 3.80 8.59 -16.07
C ARG A 150 4.67 9.28 -15.02
N TRP A 151 4.11 9.47 -13.84
CA TRP A 151 4.91 9.91 -12.71
C TRP A 151 5.76 8.73 -12.20
N VAL A 152 7.05 8.92 -12.14
CA VAL A 152 8.00 7.96 -11.56
C VAL A 152 8.91 8.71 -10.62
N TRP A 153 9.28 8.07 -9.52
CA TRP A 153 10.37 8.54 -8.69
C TRP A 153 11.68 8.27 -9.44
N VAL A 154 12.50 9.29 -9.58
CA VAL A 154 13.84 9.18 -10.15
C VAL A 154 14.81 9.47 -9.03
N GLU A 155 15.67 8.52 -8.68
CA GLU A 155 16.81 8.75 -7.81
C GLU A 155 17.87 9.50 -8.63
N ASP A 156 18.38 10.62 -8.09
CA ASP A 156 19.46 11.39 -8.70
C ASP A 156 20.82 10.68 -8.53
#